data_a73660c0385bc2fc84b131085ac497ce
#
_entry.id   a73660c0385bc2fc84b131085ac497ce
#
_cell.length_a   1.000
_cell.length_b   1.000
_cell.length_c   1.000
_cell.angle_alpha   90.00
_cell.angle_beta   90.00
_cell.angle_gamma   90.00
#
_symmetry.space_group_name_H-M   'P 1'
#
loop_
_entity.id
_entity.type
_entity.pdbx_description
1 polymer ?
#
loop_
_entity_poly.entity_id
_entity_poly.type
_entity_poly.pdbx_seq_one_letter_code
_entity_poly.pdbx_strand_id
1 'polypeptide(L)'
;MKRLLSLISFIVFAAVAVAQTPKEIISRMETELEKHEKEGVIMTVDAKVPILGTMTTKTYSLGDKARIEATMMDVNIITWTDGETVWTYNSKENKVEITKQEGDSESEGDVEMFSGITDGYDVTLDKETAKNWQFLCKKSKSNKDKDAPKKMELMIAKGTYMPISLKTKVSGLTITMRDIAFGVTEKQVTFNAKDYPGVTIVDKRK
;
A
#
# COMPACT_ATOMS: atom_id res chain seq x y z
N MET A 1 43.84 -59.43 20.20
CA MET A 1 43.67 -57.98 20.16
C MET A 1 42.85 -57.61 18.90
N LYS A 2 41.55 -57.50 19.05
CA LYS A 2 40.63 -57.17 17.91
C LYS A 2 40.34 -55.70 17.98
N ARG A 3 40.80 -54.93 16.96
CA ARG A 3 40.48 -53.50 16.83
C ARG A 3 39.12 -53.37 16.18
N LEU A 4 38.13 -52.87 16.95
CA LEU A 4 36.83 -52.44 16.45
C LEU A 4 36.99 -51.05 15.76
N LEU A 5 36.92 -51.04 14.46
CA LEU A 5 36.72 -49.77 13.72
C LEU A 5 35.25 -49.41 13.80
N SER A 6 34.94 -48.37 14.58
CA SER A 6 33.63 -47.73 14.59
C SER A 6 33.54 -46.78 13.41
N LEU A 7 32.77 -47.15 12.39
CA LEU A 7 32.41 -46.29 11.26
C LEU A 7 31.29 -45.38 11.73
N ILE A 8 31.61 -44.12 12.09
CA ILE A 8 30.64 -43.09 12.33
C ILE A 8 30.17 -42.59 10.95
N SER A 9 28.99 -43.04 10.54
CA SER A 9 28.31 -42.57 9.33
C SER A 9 27.76 -41.19 9.61
N PHE A 10 28.45 -40.15 9.17
CA PHE A 10 27.92 -38.77 9.15
C PHE A 10 26.86 -38.68 8.06
N ILE A 11 25.59 -38.81 8.44
CA ILE A 11 24.47 -38.49 7.55
C ILE A 11 24.39 -36.97 7.51
N VAL A 12 24.99 -36.37 6.49
CA VAL A 12 24.78 -34.96 6.15
C VAL A 12 23.37 -34.87 5.57
N PHE A 13 22.42 -34.46 6.40
CA PHE A 13 21.13 -33.97 5.92
C PHE A 13 21.40 -32.67 5.17
N ALA A 14 21.60 -32.75 3.87
CA ALA A 14 21.48 -31.60 2.99
C ALA A 14 20.00 -31.19 3.02
N ALA A 15 19.65 -30.20 3.85
CA ALA A 15 18.39 -29.52 3.76
C ALA A 15 18.38 -28.85 2.38
N VAL A 16 17.73 -29.47 1.42
CA VAL A 16 17.42 -28.83 0.14
C VAL A 16 16.45 -27.69 0.48
N ALA A 17 16.97 -26.49 0.64
CA ALA A 17 16.15 -25.31 0.71
C ALA A 17 15.44 -25.18 -0.65
N VAL A 18 14.22 -25.67 -0.74
CA VAL A 18 13.37 -25.45 -1.90
C VAL A 18 13.13 -23.95 -1.96
N ALA A 19 13.78 -23.30 -2.92
CA ALA A 19 13.58 -21.87 -3.14
C ALA A 19 12.08 -21.64 -3.46
N GLN A 20 11.44 -20.78 -2.70
CA GLN A 20 10.03 -20.44 -2.94
C GLN A 20 9.88 -19.79 -4.31
N THR A 21 8.86 -20.19 -5.03
CA THR A 21 8.53 -19.57 -6.31
C THR A 21 7.92 -18.18 -6.11
N PRO A 22 8.01 -17.26 -7.08
CA PRO A 22 7.33 -15.98 -7.03
C PRO A 22 5.83 -16.09 -6.69
N LYS A 23 5.16 -17.07 -7.28
CA LYS A 23 3.73 -17.33 -7.05
C LYS A 23 3.44 -17.72 -5.60
N GLU A 24 4.25 -18.59 -5.00
CA GLU A 24 4.07 -18.98 -3.59
C GLU A 24 4.29 -17.81 -2.64
N ILE A 25 5.26 -16.92 -2.91
CA ILE A 25 5.52 -15.75 -2.08
C ILE A 25 4.36 -14.77 -2.17
N ILE A 26 3.82 -14.51 -3.37
CA ILE A 26 2.67 -13.63 -3.58
C ILE A 26 1.42 -14.19 -2.92
N SER A 27 1.12 -15.48 -3.11
CA SER A 27 -0.04 -16.12 -2.47
C SER A 27 0.05 -16.05 -0.92
N ARG A 28 1.26 -16.15 -0.36
CA ARG A 28 1.45 -15.93 1.09
C ARG A 28 1.24 -14.48 1.49
N MET A 29 1.69 -13.52 0.69
CA MET A 29 1.42 -12.11 0.92
C MET A 29 -0.09 -11.85 0.99
N GLU A 30 -0.86 -12.34 0.03
CA GLU A 30 -2.32 -12.22 0.01
C GLU A 30 -2.95 -12.84 1.25
N THR A 31 -2.55 -14.05 1.63
CA THR A 31 -3.04 -14.71 2.87
C THR A 31 -2.68 -13.92 4.14
N GLU A 32 -1.52 -13.27 4.21
CA GLU A 32 -1.17 -12.42 5.35
C GLU A 32 -2.00 -11.13 5.36
N LEU A 33 -2.25 -10.53 4.20
CA LEU A 33 -3.09 -9.33 4.07
C LEU A 33 -4.54 -9.57 4.49
N GLU A 34 -5.13 -10.73 4.13
CA GLU A 34 -6.48 -11.12 4.54
C GLU A 34 -6.68 -11.08 6.07
N LYS A 35 -5.64 -11.33 6.87
CA LYS A 35 -5.71 -11.25 8.33
C LYS A 35 -5.92 -9.84 8.86
N HIS A 36 -5.58 -8.83 8.04
CA HIS A 36 -5.65 -7.41 8.38
C HIS A 36 -6.81 -6.67 7.69
N GLU A 37 -7.68 -7.38 6.96
CA GLU A 37 -8.76 -6.81 6.15
C GLU A 37 -9.64 -5.80 6.91
N LYS A 38 -9.86 -6.02 8.22
CA LYS A 38 -10.71 -5.16 9.07
C LYS A 38 -9.95 -4.12 9.90
N GLU A 39 -8.63 -4.11 9.81
CA GLU A 39 -7.80 -3.23 10.63
C GLU A 39 -7.57 -1.85 10.00
N GLY A 40 -7.98 -1.70 8.73
CA GLY A 40 -7.66 -0.52 7.95
C GLY A 40 -6.18 -0.40 7.61
N VAL A 41 -5.83 0.46 6.68
CA VAL A 41 -4.48 0.60 6.14
C VAL A 41 -3.97 2.04 6.26
N ILE A 42 -2.69 2.16 6.60
CA ILE A 42 -1.91 3.41 6.56
C ILE A 42 -0.86 3.24 5.49
N MET A 43 -0.73 4.22 4.60
CA MET A 43 0.32 4.22 3.60
C MET A 43 0.78 5.62 3.24
N THR A 44 1.98 5.72 2.70
CA THR A 44 2.50 6.92 2.06
C THR A 44 2.48 6.71 0.55
N VAL A 45 1.91 7.66 -0.19
CA VAL A 45 1.86 7.64 -1.65
C VAL A 45 2.68 8.81 -2.19
N ASP A 46 3.74 8.51 -2.92
CA ASP A 46 4.54 9.48 -3.64
C ASP A 46 4.13 9.48 -5.12
N ALA A 47 3.66 10.61 -5.61
CA ALA A 47 3.38 10.83 -7.02
C ALA A 47 4.44 11.76 -7.62
N LYS A 48 5.36 11.21 -8.42
CA LYS A 48 6.39 11.99 -9.11
C LYS A 48 5.86 12.51 -10.43
N VAL A 49 5.63 13.82 -10.47
CA VAL A 49 5.21 14.55 -11.66
C VAL A 49 6.45 15.08 -12.38
N PRO A 50 6.66 14.79 -13.66
CA PRO A 50 7.78 15.38 -14.43
C PRO A 50 7.76 16.91 -14.30
N ILE A 51 8.94 17.51 -14.06
CA ILE A 51 9.15 18.98 -13.92
C ILE A 51 8.63 19.55 -12.59
N LEU A 52 7.47 19.11 -12.08
CA LEU A 52 6.84 19.68 -10.86
C LEU A 52 7.37 19.06 -9.57
N GLY A 53 8.07 17.91 -9.63
CA GLY A 53 8.64 17.25 -8.46
C GLY A 53 7.77 16.11 -7.92
N THR A 54 7.92 15.80 -6.65
CA THR A 54 7.18 14.71 -5.98
C THR A 54 6.16 15.32 -5.03
N MET A 55 4.91 14.90 -5.19
CA MET A 55 3.84 15.13 -4.23
C MET A 55 3.74 13.91 -3.34
N THR A 56 3.81 14.11 -2.03
CA THR A 56 3.67 13.05 -1.04
C THR A 56 2.36 13.21 -0.29
N THR A 57 1.58 12.15 -0.22
CA THR A 57 0.37 12.08 0.59
C THR A 57 0.49 10.94 1.60
N LYS A 58 -0.09 11.13 2.78
CA LYS A 58 -0.28 10.07 3.76
C LYS A 58 -1.75 9.74 3.86
N THR A 59 -2.09 8.48 3.65
CA THR A 59 -3.47 8.00 3.61
C THR A 59 -3.71 7.06 4.77
N TYR A 60 -4.87 7.21 5.41
CA TYR A 60 -5.44 6.33 6.41
C TYR A 60 -6.81 5.90 5.91
N SER A 61 -7.09 4.61 5.87
CA SER A 61 -8.38 4.07 5.41
C SER A 61 -8.91 3.05 6.38
N LEU A 62 -10.20 3.08 6.66
CA LEU A 62 -10.91 2.13 7.53
C LEU A 62 -12.36 2.00 7.06
N GLY A 63 -12.66 0.95 6.30
CA GLY A 63 -13.94 0.79 5.63
C GLY A 63 -14.25 1.99 4.73
N ASP A 64 -15.44 2.57 4.84
CA ASP A 64 -15.87 3.73 4.05
C ASP A 64 -15.21 5.05 4.46
N LYS A 65 -14.38 5.04 5.52
CA LYS A 65 -13.73 6.23 6.05
C LYS A 65 -12.29 6.34 5.61
N ALA A 66 -11.91 7.53 5.21
CA ALA A 66 -10.52 7.81 4.91
C ALA A 66 -10.08 9.19 5.41
N ARG A 67 -8.78 9.32 5.64
CA ARG A 67 -8.09 10.59 5.86
C ARG A 67 -6.87 10.64 4.96
N ILE A 68 -6.74 11.71 4.20
CA ILE A 68 -5.61 11.98 3.30
C ILE A 68 -4.95 13.26 3.74
N GLU A 69 -3.65 13.21 4.00
CA GLU A 69 -2.82 14.35 4.34
C GLU A 69 -1.85 14.63 3.20
N ALA A 70 -1.87 15.85 2.69
CA ALA A 70 -0.95 16.32 1.67
C ALA A 70 -0.32 17.65 2.09
N THR A 71 0.96 17.83 1.78
CA THR A 71 1.63 19.14 1.92
C THR A 71 2.04 19.60 0.53
N MET A 72 1.61 20.81 0.15
CA MET A 72 1.95 21.42 -1.12
C MET A 72 2.38 22.87 -0.88
N MET A 73 3.62 23.22 -1.23
CA MET A 73 4.15 24.60 -1.09
C MET A 73 3.85 25.21 0.30
N ASP A 74 4.18 24.48 1.38
CA ASP A 74 3.95 24.87 2.77
C ASP A 74 2.46 24.98 3.20
N VAL A 75 1.53 24.53 2.38
CA VAL A 75 0.11 24.43 2.71
C VAL A 75 -0.22 22.98 3.03
N ASN A 76 -0.73 22.73 4.22
CA ASN A 76 -1.25 21.43 4.59
C ASN A 76 -2.72 21.33 4.20
N ILE A 77 -3.03 20.35 3.38
CA ILE A 77 -4.40 19.98 3.02
C ILE A 77 -4.68 18.64 3.70
N ILE A 78 -5.74 18.58 4.48
CA ILE A 78 -6.19 17.34 5.09
C ILE A 78 -7.64 17.11 4.68
N THR A 79 -7.89 15.96 4.10
CA THR A 79 -9.24 15.58 3.66
C THR A 79 -9.68 14.36 4.46
N TRP A 80 -10.91 14.39 4.98
CA TRP A 80 -11.60 13.25 5.56
C TRP A 80 -12.83 12.92 4.74
N THR A 81 -13.19 11.65 4.69
CA THR A 81 -14.47 11.19 4.16
C THR A 81 -15.04 10.08 5.02
N ASP A 82 -16.37 9.98 5.05
CA ASP A 82 -17.11 8.87 5.65
C ASP A 82 -17.94 8.09 4.60
N GLY A 83 -17.62 8.30 3.31
CA GLY A 83 -18.34 7.73 2.19
C GLY A 83 -19.50 8.61 1.67
N GLU A 84 -20.03 9.52 2.48
CA GLU A 84 -21.13 10.43 2.10
C GLU A 84 -20.70 11.89 2.12
N THR A 85 -19.88 12.26 3.08
CA THR A 85 -19.45 13.64 3.33
C THR A 85 -17.92 13.73 3.24
N VAL A 86 -17.46 14.83 2.67
CA VAL A 86 -16.03 15.17 2.59
C VAL A 86 -15.78 16.46 3.37
N TRP A 87 -14.79 16.42 4.27
CA TRP A 87 -14.26 17.59 4.99
C TRP A 87 -12.86 17.88 4.47
N THR A 88 -12.62 19.07 3.96
CA THR A 88 -11.30 19.48 3.48
C THR A 88 -10.80 20.67 4.27
N TYR A 89 -9.75 20.45 5.07
CA TYR A 89 -9.03 21.50 5.80
C TYR A 89 -7.92 22.07 4.93
N ASN A 90 -7.84 23.40 4.87
CA ASN A 90 -6.75 24.14 4.24
C ASN A 90 -6.05 24.99 5.31
N SER A 91 -4.79 24.68 5.59
CA SER A 91 -4.03 25.38 6.64
C SER A 91 -3.75 26.85 6.33
N LYS A 92 -3.61 27.22 5.05
CA LYS A 92 -3.35 28.61 4.63
C LYS A 92 -4.57 29.52 4.85
N GLU A 93 -5.75 28.99 4.60
CA GLU A 93 -7.01 29.70 4.78
C GLU A 93 -7.57 29.55 6.20
N ASN A 94 -7.03 28.64 7.00
CA ASN A 94 -7.57 28.18 8.26
C ASN A 94 -9.09 27.89 8.15
N LYS A 95 -9.44 27.09 7.14
CA LYS A 95 -10.83 26.82 6.75
C LYS A 95 -11.04 25.33 6.53
N VAL A 96 -12.23 24.85 6.93
CA VAL A 96 -12.76 23.55 6.56
C VAL A 96 -13.96 23.75 5.65
N GLU A 97 -13.91 23.16 4.46
CA GLU A 97 -15.07 23.03 3.58
C GLU A 97 -15.70 21.65 3.74
N ILE A 98 -17.04 21.63 3.81
CA ILE A 98 -17.82 20.40 3.88
C ILE A 98 -18.61 20.28 2.58
N THR A 99 -18.43 19.16 1.87
CA THR A 99 -19.10 18.85 0.62
C THR A 99 -19.74 17.46 0.67
N LYS A 100 -20.64 17.15 -0.26
CA LYS A 100 -21.05 15.77 -0.50
C LYS A 100 -19.95 15.04 -1.24
N GLN A 101 -19.81 13.73 -0.97
CA GLN A 101 -18.99 12.87 -1.79
C GLN A 101 -19.61 12.79 -3.19
N GLU A 102 -18.88 13.18 -4.23
CA GLU A 102 -19.30 13.05 -5.63
C GLU A 102 -18.63 11.79 -6.23
N GLY A 103 -19.45 10.92 -6.83
CA GLY A 103 -19.01 9.66 -7.43
C GLY A 103 -18.95 8.50 -6.44
N ASP A 104 -18.80 7.30 -6.99
CA ASP A 104 -18.52 6.11 -6.20
C ASP A 104 -17.11 6.27 -5.61
N SER A 105 -17.06 6.55 -4.31
CA SER A 105 -15.81 6.42 -3.57
C SER A 105 -15.52 4.94 -3.40
N GLU A 106 -14.98 4.31 -4.44
CA GLU A 106 -14.17 3.13 -4.17
C GLU A 106 -13.06 3.65 -3.27
N SER A 107 -13.16 3.34 -1.99
CA SER A 107 -12.08 3.64 -1.03
C SER A 107 -10.90 2.75 -1.42
N GLU A 108 -10.11 3.22 -2.40
CA GLU A 108 -8.90 2.54 -2.89
C GLU A 108 -7.87 2.33 -1.77
N GLY A 109 -8.24 2.57 -0.53
CA GLY A 109 -7.37 2.51 0.63
C GLY A 109 -7.48 1.25 1.46
N ASP A 110 -8.33 0.31 1.11
CA ASP A 110 -8.47 -0.93 1.86
C ASP A 110 -7.40 -1.96 1.47
N VAL A 111 -7.22 -2.95 2.33
CA VAL A 111 -6.34 -4.11 2.09
C VAL A 111 -6.66 -4.78 0.75
N GLU A 112 -7.91 -4.70 0.29
CA GLU A 112 -8.38 -5.19 -1.00
C GLU A 112 -7.60 -4.65 -2.20
N MET A 113 -7.04 -3.42 -2.12
CA MET A 113 -6.20 -2.86 -3.19
C MET A 113 -4.96 -3.70 -3.51
N PHE A 114 -4.51 -4.54 -2.57
CA PHE A 114 -3.39 -5.46 -2.75
C PHE A 114 -3.85 -6.86 -3.14
N SER A 115 -5.14 -7.18 -3.04
CA SER A 115 -5.71 -8.46 -3.45
C SER A 115 -5.73 -8.55 -4.98
N GLY A 116 -5.21 -9.65 -5.52
CA GLY A 116 -5.13 -9.83 -6.97
C GLY A 116 -4.27 -8.82 -7.72
N ILE A 117 -3.45 -8.01 -7.01
CA ILE A 117 -2.64 -6.94 -7.63
C ILE A 117 -1.69 -7.44 -8.71
N THR A 118 -1.35 -8.72 -8.69
CA THR A 118 -0.52 -9.35 -9.72
C THR A 118 -1.33 -10.09 -10.79
N ASP A 119 -2.66 -10.05 -10.72
CA ASP A 119 -3.53 -10.72 -11.69
C ASP A 119 -3.37 -10.10 -13.09
N GLY A 120 -3.17 -10.94 -14.06
CA GLY A 120 -2.90 -10.49 -15.43
C GLY A 120 -1.48 -9.95 -15.64
N TYR A 121 -0.55 -10.26 -14.73
CA TYR A 121 0.86 -9.93 -14.88
C TYR A 121 1.76 -11.17 -14.90
N ASP A 122 2.81 -11.11 -15.71
CA ASP A 122 3.93 -12.06 -15.67
C ASP A 122 4.88 -11.60 -14.56
N VAL A 123 4.95 -12.36 -13.45
CA VAL A 123 5.73 -12.02 -12.26
C VAL A 123 7.05 -12.75 -12.25
N THR A 124 8.13 -11.99 -12.10
CA THR A 124 9.51 -12.52 -12.01
C THR A 124 10.21 -11.95 -10.78
N LEU A 125 11.03 -12.78 -10.12
CA LEU A 125 11.92 -12.30 -9.07
C LEU A 125 13.05 -11.49 -9.72
N ASP A 126 13.13 -10.19 -9.40
CA ASP A 126 14.13 -9.26 -9.93
C ASP A 126 15.35 -9.20 -9.02
N LYS A 127 15.11 -9.05 -7.70
CA LYS A 127 16.17 -9.01 -6.68
C LYS A 127 15.74 -9.73 -5.41
N GLU A 128 16.72 -10.30 -4.74
CA GLU A 128 16.58 -10.91 -3.43
C GLU A 128 17.68 -10.41 -2.49
N THR A 129 17.28 -10.03 -1.28
CA THR A 129 18.18 -9.66 -0.19
C THR A 129 17.95 -10.56 1.01
N ALA A 130 18.71 -10.39 2.09
CA ALA A 130 18.46 -11.08 3.34
C ALA A 130 17.08 -10.75 3.96
N LYS A 131 16.52 -9.57 3.65
CA LYS A 131 15.29 -9.05 4.27
C LYS A 131 14.07 -9.02 3.33
N ASN A 132 14.28 -8.93 2.03
CA ASN A 132 13.21 -8.62 1.07
C ASN A 132 13.35 -9.42 -0.21
N TRP A 133 12.21 -9.68 -0.87
CA TRP A 133 12.10 -10.01 -2.28
C TRP A 133 11.61 -8.79 -3.05
N GLN A 134 12.17 -8.55 -4.23
CA GLN A 134 11.67 -7.55 -5.17
C GLN A 134 11.23 -8.25 -6.44
N PHE A 135 9.97 -8.07 -6.79
CA PHE A 135 9.36 -8.64 -8.00
C PHE A 135 9.17 -7.59 -9.06
N LEU A 136 9.36 -8.01 -10.29
CA LEU A 136 8.99 -7.29 -11.49
C LEU A 136 7.74 -7.94 -12.08
N CYS A 137 6.62 -7.18 -12.08
CA CYS A 137 5.35 -7.58 -12.66
C CYS A 137 5.20 -6.87 -14.02
N LYS A 138 5.20 -7.62 -15.11
CA LYS A 138 4.98 -7.10 -16.46
C LYS A 138 3.58 -7.49 -16.92
N LYS A 139 2.80 -6.52 -17.41
CA LYS A 139 1.47 -6.78 -17.96
C LYS A 139 1.52 -7.87 -19.00
N SER A 140 0.75 -8.95 -18.79
CA SER A 140 0.70 -10.09 -19.69
C SER A 140 -0.08 -9.74 -20.97
N LYS A 141 0.10 -10.54 -22.02
CA LYS A 141 -0.67 -10.39 -23.28
C LYS A 141 -2.15 -10.68 -23.12
N SER A 142 -2.53 -11.45 -22.11
CA SER A 142 -3.93 -11.79 -21.77
C SER A 142 -4.67 -10.66 -21.08
N ASN A 143 -3.96 -9.78 -20.37
CA ASN A 143 -4.56 -8.62 -19.71
C ASN A 143 -4.96 -7.56 -20.75
N LYS A 144 -6.26 -7.40 -20.96
CA LYS A 144 -6.84 -6.47 -21.95
C LYS A 144 -7.22 -5.12 -21.37
N ASP A 145 -7.12 -4.94 -20.06
CA ASP A 145 -7.37 -3.65 -19.42
C ASP A 145 -6.37 -2.59 -19.94
N LYS A 146 -6.89 -1.53 -20.57
CA LYS A 146 -6.08 -0.49 -21.19
C LYS A 146 -5.42 0.43 -20.16
N ASP A 147 -6.04 0.54 -18.98
CA ASP A 147 -5.61 1.43 -17.91
C ASP A 147 -4.62 0.75 -16.96
N ALA A 148 -4.56 -0.59 -17.00
CA ALA A 148 -3.60 -1.35 -16.20
C ALA A 148 -2.15 -0.98 -16.53
N PRO A 149 -1.31 -0.72 -15.52
CA PRO A 149 0.09 -0.37 -15.70
C PRO A 149 0.86 -1.40 -16.52
N LYS A 150 1.73 -0.96 -17.41
CA LYS A 150 2.56 -1.87 -18.21
C LYS A 150 3.59 -2.64 -17.37
N LYS A 151 3.99 -2.04 -16.24
CA LYS A 151 5.02 -2.57 -15.33
C LYS A 151 4.76 -2.10 -13.91
N MET A 152 4.93 -3.01 -12.95
CA MET A 152 4.96 -2.70 -11.51
C MET A 152 6.19 -3.35 -10.87
N GLU A 153 6.70 -2.72 -9.82
CA GLU A 153 7.77 -3.23 -8.97
C GLU A 153 7.18 -3.44 -7.56
N LEU A 154 7.08 -4.69 -7.12
CA LEU A 154 6.53 -5.05 -5.82
C LEU A 154 7.66 -5.54 -4.91
N MET A 155 7.76 -4.96 -3.71
CA MET A 155 8.71 -5.38 -2.69
C MET A 155 7.96 -6.00 -1.51
N ILE A 156 8.37 -7.22 -1.12
CA ILE A 156 7.76 -8.01 -0.03
C ILE A 156 8.81 -8.31 1.04
N ALA A 157 8.44 -8.15 2.31
CA ALA A 157 9.30 -8.46 3.44
C ALA A 157 9.45 -9.98 3.64
N LYS A 158 10.69 -10.46 3.81
CA LYS A 158 10.96 -11.82 4.28
C LYS A 158 10.55 -11.95 5.74
N GLY A 159 9.97 -13.07 6.09
CA GLY A 159 9.53 -13.38 7.46
C GLY A 159 8.08 -12.98 7.75
N THR A 160 7.61 -11.82 7.31
CA THR A 160 6.21 -11.40 7.49
C THR A 160 5.36 -11.56 6.24
N TYR A 161 5.95 -11.66 5.07
CA TYR A 161 5.29 -11.63 3.76
C TYR A 161 4.48 -10.37 3.48
N MET A 162 4.64 -9.32 4.27
CA MET A 162 3.92 -8.06 4.06
C MET A 162 4.53 -7.24 2.92
N PRO A 163 3.69 -6.52 2.13
CA PRO A 163 4.19 -5.60 1.12
C PRO A 163 4.91 -4.43 1.80
N ILE A 164 6.10 -4.11 1.31
CA ILE A 164 6.89 -2.94 1.76
C ILE A 164 6.62 -1.75 0.87
N SER A 165 6.56 -1.98 -0.44
CA SER A 165 6.29 -0.95 -1.42
C SER A 165 5.78 -1.53 -2.74
N LEU A 166 4.97 -0.72 -3.41
CA LEU A 166 4.55 -0.93 -4.78
C LEU A 166 4.89 0.31 -5.58
N LYS A 167 5.61 0.14 -6.69
CA LYS A 167 5.96 1.24 -7.59
C LYS A 167 5.46 0.94 -9.00
N THR A 168 4.79 1.92 -9.59
CA THR A 168 4.25 1.80 -10.94
C THR A 168 4.35 3.10 -11.70
N LYS A 169 4.05 3.05 -13.00
CA LYS A 169 3.96 4.23 -13.86
C LYS A 169 2.62 4.23 -14.59
N VAL A 170 1.82 5.27 -14.34
CA VAL A 170 0.48 5.46 -14.92
C VAL A 170 0.42 6.85 -15.53
N SER A 171 0.00 6.96 -16.79
CA SER A 171 -0.19 8.25 -17.49
C SER A 171 1.01 9.21 -17.40
N GLY A 172 2.23 8.65 -17.37
CA GLY A 172 3.47 9.45 -17.28
C GLY A 172 3.90 9.78 -15.85
N LEU A 173 3.05 9.57 -14.84
CA LEU A 173 3.37 9.72 -13.42
C LEU A 173 4.05 8.45 -12.90
N THR A 174 5.05 8.62 -12.05
CA THR A 174 5.57 7.51 -11.25
C THR A 174 4.91 7.56 -9.88
N ILE A 175 4.16 6.53 -9.54
CA ILE A 175 3.48 6.37 -8.26
C ILE A 175 4.25 5.34 -7.43
N THR A 176 4.54 5.66 -6.19
CA THR A 176 5.15 4.74 -5.23
C THR A 176 4.33 4.74 -3.95
N MET A 177 3.76 3.59 -3.62
CA MET A 177 3.13 3.33 -2.32
C MET A 177 4.18 2.70 -1.42
N ARG A 178 4.31 3.17 -0.19
CA ARG A 178 5.30 2.73 0.79
C ARG A 178 4.81 2.95 2.22
N ASP A 179 5.60 2.52 3.19
CA ASP A 179 5.29 2.66 4.62
C ASP A 179 3.91 2.06 4.97
N ILE A 180 3.60 0.90 4.36
CA ILE A 180 2.32 0.22 4.50
C ILE A 180 2.24 -0.39 5.90
N ALA A 181 1.21 -0.02 6.65
CA ALA A 181 0.93 -0.50 8.00
C ALA A 181 -0.58 -0.68 8.22
N PHE A 182 -0.97 -1.44 9.23
CA PHE A 182 -2.35 -1.75 9.57
C PHE A 182 -2.69 -1.27 10.97
N GLY A 183 -3.97 -1.27 11.34
CA GLY A 183 -4.43 -0.85 12.65
C GLY A 183 -4.83 0.62 12.73
N VAL A 184 -5.63 1.08 11.76
CA VAL A 184 -6.23 2.42 11.76
C VAL A 184 -7.33 2.49 12.81
N THR A 185 -7.36 3.57 13.57
CA THR A 185 -8.41 3.82 14.55
C THR A 185 -9.47 4.77 13.98
N GLU A 186 -10.72 4.66 14.44
CA GLU A 186 -11.82 5.57 14.09
C GLU A 186 -11.44 7.05 14.28
N LYS A 187 -10.70 7.36 15.34
CA LYS A 187 -10.24 8.73 15.61
C LYS A 187 -9.32 9.27 14.50
N GLN A 188 -8.54 8.41 13.86
CA GLN A 188 -7.61 8.84 12.81
C GLN A 188 -8.33 9.22 11.51
N VAL A 189 -9.49 8.63 11.24
CA VAL A 189 -10.25 8.81 10.00
C VAL A 189 -11.52 9.67 10.16
N THR A 190 -11.82 10.14 11.37
CA THR A 190 -13.00 10.95 11.64
C THR A 190 -12.61 12.42 11.83
N PHE A 191 -13.26 13.32 11.11
CA PHE A 191 -13.11 14.75 11.32
C PHE A 191 -13.68 15.17 12.68
N ASN A 192 -12.91 15.95 13.44
CA ASN A 192 -13.37 16.53 14.69
C ASN A 192 -13.01 18.01 14.75
N ALA A 193 -14.01 18.89 14.71
CA ALA A 193 -13.84 20.33 14.72
C ALA A 193 -13.08 20.85 15.96
N LYS A 194 -13.11 20.13 17.07
CA LYS A 194 -12.38 20.50 18.32
C LYS A 194 -10.86 20.46 18.16
N ASP A 195 -10.37 19.67 17.21
CA ASP A 195 -8.92 19.54 16.94
C ASP A 195 -8.40 20.74 16.11
N TYR A 196 -9.31 21.63 15.63
CA TYR A 196 -9.02 22.80 14.81
C TYR A 196 -9.63 24.09 15.41
N PRO A 197 -9.15 24.55 16.58
CA PRO A 197 -9.71 25.73 17.25
C PRO A 197 -9.55 27.00 16.38
N GLY A 198 -10.65 27.75 16.23
CA GLY A 198 -10.67 28.99 15.45
C GLY A 198 -10.74 28.78 13.93
N VAL A 199 -10.96 27.56 13.46
CA VAL A 199 -11.16 27.28 12.03
C VAL A 199 -12.52 27.81 11.55
N THR A 200 -12.56 28.37 10.35
CA THR A 200 -13.82 28.69 9.68
C THR A 200 -14.40 27.46 9.01
N ILE A 201 -15.64 27.10 9.35
CA ILE A 201 -16.34 25.96 8.74
C ILE A 201 -17.36 26.48 7.71
N VAL A 202 -17.27 25.98 6.47
CA VAL A 202 -18.18 26.32 5.37
C VAL A 202 -18.84 25.06 4.86
N ASP A 203 -20.13 24.91 5.12
CA ASP A 203 -20.94 23.78 4.65
C ASP A 203 -21.51 24.09 3.24
N LYS A 204 -21.12 23.30 2.25
CA LYS A 204 -21.53 23.42 0.85
C LYS A 204 -22.40 22.24 0.38
N ARG A 205 -22.93 21.42 1.29
CA ARG A 205 -23.71 20.22 0.97
C ARG A 205 -25.12 20.48 0.44
N LYS A 206 -25.40 21.62 -0.11
CA LYS A 206 -26.72 22.00 -0.65
C LYS A 206 -26.96 21.40 -2.02
#